data_5bc10528b680ab663879e26af7ba4c7e
#
_entry.id   5bc10528b680ab663879e26af7ba4c7e
#
_cell.length_a   1.000
_cell.length_b   1.000
_cell.length_c   1.000
_cell.angle_alpha   90.00
_cell.angle_beta   90.00
_cell.angle_gamma   90.00
#
_symmetry.space_group_name_H-M   'P 1'
#
loop_
_entity.id
_entity.type
_entity.pdbx_description
1 polymer ?
#
loop_
_entity_poly.entity_id
_entity_poly.type
_entity_poly.pdbx_seq_one_letter_code
_entity_poly.pdbx_strand_id
1 'polypeptide(L)'
;MPTSRLVNRNVITGNGRTSMRLEPELWTALLEVCQREGHDVHALIRAVDAARHAGGRTSAVRVFLLQYYRSAATESGHAAAGHGPHTARRAA
;
A
#
# COMPACT_ATOMS: atom_id res chain seq x y z
N MET A 1 8.56 22.27 16.86
CA MET A 1 7.72 21.09 16.89
C MET A 1 7.38 20.66 15.47
N PRO A 2 7.71 19.47 15.08
CA PRO A 2 7.39 19.07 13.73
C PRO A 2 5.89 18.96 13.54
N THR A 3 5.43 19.43 12.40
CA THR A 3 4.05 19.23 12.00
C THR A 3 3.87 17.77 11.59
N SER A 4 2.64 17.34 11.57
CA SER A 4 2.32 16.00 11.09
C SER A 4 2.70 15.88 9.62
N ARG A 5 3.36 14.78 9.27
CA ARG A 5 3.65 14.48 7.87
C ARG A 5 2.46 13.84 7.17
N LEU A 6 1.39 13.59 7.90
CA LEU A 6 0.22 12.91 7.34
C LEU A 6 -0.48 13.80 6.32
N VAL A 7 -0.74 13.23 5.17
CA VAL A 7 -1.47 13.87 4.09
C VAL A 7 -2.90 13.36 4.10
N ASN A 8 -3.85 14.28 4.14
CA ASN A 8 -5.26 13.96 4.18
C ASN A 8 -5.81 13.91 2.76
N ARG A 9 -6.45 12.83 2.38
CA ARG A 9 -7.10 12.70 1.08
C ARG A 9 -8.49 12.12 1.27
N ASN A 10 -9.41 12.56 0.42
CA ASN A 10 -10.76 12.01 0.40
C ASN A 10 -10.76 10.67 -0.31
N VAL A 11 -11.44 9.70 0.29
CA VAL A 11 -11.59 8.37 -0.29
C VAL A 11 -13.08 8.00 -0.27
N ILE A 12 -13.46 7.15 -1.20
CA ILE A 12 -14.85 6.68 -1.30
C ILE A 12 -14.88 5.26 -0.77
N THR A 13 -15.69 5.03 0.26
CA THR A 13 -15.84 3.73 0.90
C THR A 13 -17.25 3.22 0.70
N GLY A 14 -17.55 2.05 1.26
CA GLY A 14 -18.90 1.51 1.24
C GLY A 14 -19.91 2.37 1.97
N ASN A 15 -19.43 3.22 2.90
CA ASN A 15 -20.30 4.12 3.67
C ASN A 15 -20.29 5.54 3.12
N GLY A 16 -19.73 5.76 1.93
CA GLY A 16 -19.68 7.06 1.31
C GLY A 16 -18.29 7.69 1.36
N ARG A 17 -18.23 8.99 1.18
CA ARG A 17 -16.97 9.71 1.16
C ARG A 17 -16.46 9.94 2.58
N THR A 18 -15.19 9.71 2.78
CA THR A 18 -14.52 9.99 4.04
C THR A 18 -13.11 10.49 3.72
N SER A 19 -12.39 10.90 4.75
CA SER A 19 -10.99 11.28 4.57
C SER A 19 -10.10 10.27 5.27
N MET A 20 -8.89 10.11 4.74
CA MET A 20 -7.90 9.22 5.31
C MET A 20 -6.57 9.92 5.30
N ARG A 21 -5.80 9.74 6.37
CA ARG A 21 -4.51 10.40 6.55
C ARG A 21 -3.41 9.36 6.58
N LEU A 22 -2.50 9.49 5.62
CA LEU A 22 -1.33 8.62 5.52
C LEU A 22 -0.11 9.47 5.27
N GLU A 23 1.03 8.95 5.64
CA GLU A 23 2.30 9.53 5.27
C GLU A 23 2.42 9.58 3.75
N PRO A 24 3.12 10.59 3.20
CA PRO A 24 3.27 10.69 1.74
C PRO A 24 3.83 9.42 1.12
N GLU A 25 4.77 8.78 1.80
CA GLU A 25 5.36 7.53 1.31
C GLU A 25 4.33 6.42 1.18
N LEU A 26 3.37 6.38 2.11
CA LEU A 26 2.32 5.37 2.06
C LEU A 26 1.30 5.66 0.97
N TRP A 27 0.99 6.93 0.72
CA TRP A 27 0.15 7.29 -0.43
C TRP A 27 0.81 6.87 -1.73
N THR A 28 2.12 7.14 -1.86
CA THR A 28 2.87 6.72 -3.03
C THR A 28 2.85 5.21 -3.19
N ALA A 29 3.11 4.49 -2.11
CA ALA A 29 3.10 3.03 -2.13
C ALA A 29 1.73 2.48 -2.52
N LEU A 30 0.66 3.07 -2.00
CA LEU A 30 -0.69 2.66 -2.30
C LEU A 30 -1.00 2.83 -3.79
N LEU A 31 -0.60 3.96 -4.37
CA LEU A 31 -0.80 4.21 -5.79
C LEU A 31 0.03 3.27 -6.65
N GLU A 32 1.24 2.94 -6.21
CA GLU A 32 2.08 1.99 -6.91
C GLU A 32 1.45 0.60 -6.93
N VAL A 33 0.91 0.16 -5.81
CA VAL A 33 0.21 -1.12 -5.74
C VAL A 33 -1.00 -1.11 -6.67
N CYS A 34 -1.78 -0.04 -6.64
CA CYS A 34 -2.94 0.08 -7.51
C CYS A 34 -2.56 0.00 -8.98
N GLN A 35 -1.50 0.69 -9.37
CA GLN A 35 -1.04 0.67 -10.74
C GLN A 35 -0.55 -0.71 -11.13
N ARG A 36 0.19 -1.35 -10.25
CA ARG A 36 0.75 -2.67 -10.53
C ARG A 36 -0.34 -3.73 -10.65
N GLU A 37 -1.35 -3.66 -9.80
CA GLU A 37 -2.41 -4.66 -9.76
C GLU A 37 -3.61 -4.30 -10.63
N GLY A 38 -3.59 -3.14 -11.27
CA GLY A 38 -4.71 -2.72 -12.11
C GLY A 38 -5.96 -2.34 -11.33
N HIS A 39 -5.79 -1.78 -10.14
CA HIS A 39 -6.91 -1.40 -9.28
C HIS A 39 -7.06 0.11 -9.21
N ASP A 40 -8.31 0.55 -9.10
CA ASP A 40 -8.63 1.90 -8.68
C ASP A 40 -8.35 2.04 -7.18
N VAL A 41 -7.80 3.18 -6.76
CA VAL A 41 -7.41 3.39 -5.37
C VAL A 41 -8.61 3.27 -4.42
N HIS A 42 -9.75 3.81 -4.81
CA HIS A 42 -10.95 3.72 -3.97
C HIS A 42 -11.43 2.28 -3.85
N ALA A 43 -11.37 1.53 -4.94
CA ALA A 43 -11.76 0.12 -4.92
C ALA A 43 -10.84 -0.70 -4.02
N LEU A 44 -9.53 -0.43 -4.08
CA LEU A 44 -8.59 -1.13 -3.23
C LEU A 44 -8.83 -0.81 -1.76
N ILE A 45 -9.04 0.46 -1.43
CA ILE A 45 -9.32 0.86 -0.06
C ILE A 45 -10.60 0.21 0.45
N ARG A 46 -11.65 0.15 -0.39
CA ARG A 46 -12.89 -0.52 -0.02
C ARG A 46 -12.67 -2.00 0.29
N ALA A 47 -11.88 -2.67 -0.51
CA ALA A 47 -11.59 -4.09 -0.31
C ALA A 47 -10.83 -4.32 0.99
N VAL A 48 -9.82 -3.49 1.27
CA VAL A 48 -9.04 -3.58 2.49
C VAL A 48 -9.93 -3.30 3.70
N ASP A 49 -10.77 -2.28 3.60
CA ASP A 49 -11.68 -1.89 4.68
C ASP A 49 -12.68 -3.01 4.98
N ALA A 50 -13.22 -3.64 3.94
CA ALA A 50 -14.18 -4.72 4.10
C ALA A 50 -13.55 -5.96 4.75
N ALA A 51 -12.26 -6.19 4.52
CA ALA A 51 -11.55 -7.34 5.05
C ALA A 51 -10.94 -7.10 6.43
N ARG A 52 -10.99 -5.88 6.94
CA ARG A 52 -10.36 -5.58 8.22
C ARG A 52 -11.09 -6.28 9.35
N HIS A 53 -10.34 -6.67 10.36
CA HIS A 53 -10.90 -7.37 11.53
C HIS A 53 -11.15 -6.41 12.67
N ALA A 54 -10.09 -5.73 13.14
CA ALA A 54 -10.14 -4.80 14.24
C ALA A 54 -9.32 -3.57 13.90
N GLY A 55 -9.55 -2.49 14.62
CA GLY A 55 -8.84 -1.26 14.36
C GLY A 55 -9.47 -0.45 13.24
N GLY A 56 -8.85 0.65 12.91
CA GLY A 56 -9.37 1.59 11.94
C GLY A 56 -8.96 1.26 10.51
N ARG A 57 -9.60 1.96 9.58
CA ARG A 57 -9.32 1.83 8.17
C ARG A 57 -7.87 2.16 7.84
N THR A 58 -7.35 3.23 8.42
CA THR A 58 -5.98 3.67 8.17
C THR A 58 -4.98 2.60 8.59
N SER A 59 -5.20 2.00 9.75
CA SER A 59 -4.36 0.91 10.22
C SER A 59 -4.43 -0.29 9.27
N ALA A 60 -5.62 -0.62 8.80
CA ALA A 60 -5.80 -1.74 7.87
C ALA A 60 -5.04 -1.50 6.56
N VAL A 61 -5.06 -0.28 6.06
CA VAL A 61 -4.33 0.07 4.84
C VAL A 61 -2.82 -0.04 5.06
N ARG A 62 -2.33 0.45 6.20
CA ARG A 62 -0.91 0.32 6.53
C ARG A 62 -0.47 -1.13 6.60
N VAL A 63 -1.25 -1.97 7.27
CA VAL A 63 -0.93 -3.40 7.38
C VAL A 63 -0.98 -4.08 6.01
N PHE A 64 -1.97 -3.74 5.20
CA PHE A 64 -2.06 -4.27 3.84
C PHE A 64 -0.80 -3.95 3.03
N LEU A 65 -0.37 -2.69 3.07
CA LEU A 65 0.82 -2.27 2.33
C LEU A 65 2.07 -2.99 2.85
N LEU A 66 2.19 -3.10 4.17
CA LEU A 66 3.31 -3.81 4.76
C LEU A 66 3.34 -5.27 4.29
N GLN A 67 2.20 -5.94 4.32
CA GLN A 67 2.13 -7.34 3.90
C GLN A 67 2.41 -7.50 2.42
N TYR A 68 1.93 -6.57 1.61
CA TYR A 68 2.16 -6.59 0.17
C TYR A 68 3.67 -6.55 -0.12
N TYR A 69 4.36 -5.60 0.49
CA TYR A 69 5.79 -5.45 0.23
C TYR A 69 6.63 -6.53 0.92
N ARG A 70 6.19 -7.03 2.08
CA ARG A 70 6.88 -8.14 2.73
C ARG A 70 6.79 -9.40 1.89
N SER A 71 5.67 -9.63 1.25
CA SER A 71 5.52 -10.77 0.35
C SER A 71 6.52 -10.70 -0.80
N ALA A 72 6.74 -9.50 -1.32
CA ALA A 72 7.74 -9.29 -2.36
C ALA A 72 9.17 -9.43 -1.85
N ALA A 73 9.38 -9.24 -0.55
CA ALA A 73 10.69 -9.29 0.07
C ALA A 73 11.11 -10.71 0.50
N THR A 74 10.25 -11.71 0.32
CA THR A 74 10.65 -13.10 0.55
C THR A 74 11.69 -13.51 -0.49
N GLU A 75 12.34 -14.67 -0.29
CA GLU A 75 13.39 -15.10 -1.22
C GLU A 75 12.89 -15.14 -2.66
N SER A 76 11.77 -15.80 -2.91
CA SER A 76 11.22 -15.87 -4.25
C SER A 76 10.65 -14.52 -4.70
N GLY A 77 10.01 -13.78 -3.80
CA GLY A 77 9.49 -12.46 -4.13
C GLY A 77 10.61 -11.47 -4.40
N HIS A 78 11.70 -11.56 -3.64
CA HIS A 78 12.87 -10.70 -3.84
C HIS A 78 13.48 -10.94 -5.22
N ALA A 79 13.66 -12.20 -5.59
CA ALA A 79 14.18 -12.56 -6.89
C ALA A 79 13.23 -12.13 -8.01
N ALA A 80 11.93 -12.35 -7.84
CA ALA A 80 10.92 -11.99 -8.84
C ALA A 80 10.83 -10.48 -9.02
N ALA A 81 11.05 -9.72 -7.95
CA ALA A 81 11.03 -8.26 -8.01
C ALA A 81 12.30 -7.67 -8.61
N GLY A 82 13.31 -8.49 -8.83
CA GLY A 82 14.57 -8.03 -9.40
C GLY A 82 15.47 -7.30 -8.42
N HIS A 83 15.33 -7.56 -7.13
CA HIS A 83 16.18 -6.97 -6.11
C HIS A 83 17.32 -7.91 -5.74
N GLY A 84 18.34 -7.40 -5.10
CA GLY A 84 19.42 -8.19 -4.59
C GLY A 84 20.56 -8.39 -5.57
N PRO A 85 21.64 -9.03 -5.12
CA PRO A 85 22.87 -9.13 -5.91
C PRO A 85 22.70 -9.87 -7.24
N HIS A 86 21.81 -10.82 -7.30
CA HIS A 86 21.61 -11.60 -8.52
C HIS A 86 21.02 -10.78 -9.66
N THR A 87 20.33 -9.69 -9.32
CA THR A 87 19.67 -8.85 -10.30
C THR A 87 20.66 -8.23 -11.26
N ALA A 88 21.78 -7.71 -10.73
CA ALA A 88 22.78 -7.06 -11.57
C ALA A 88 23.34 -8.03 -12.60
N ARG A 89 23.61 -9.25 -12.20
CA ARG A 89 24.13 -10.27 -13.11
C ARG A 89 23.10 -10.69 -14.15
N ARG A 90 21.85 -10.73 -13.75
CA ARG A 90 20.79 -11.15 -14.65
C ARG A 90 20.44 -10.04 -15.63
N ALA A 91 20.54 -8.81 -15.20
CA ALA A 91 20.26 -7.67 -16.03
C ALA A 91 21.31 -7.48 -17.12
N ALA A 92 22.48 -8.01 -16.90
CA ALA A 92 23.51 -8.00 -17.93
C ALA A 92 23.25 -9.13 -18.93
#